data_3ecdb723c6871ca9fe227af041b1aad1
#
_entry.id   3ecdb723c6871ca9fe227af041b1aad1
#
_cell.length_a   1.000
_cell.length_b   1.000
_cell.length_c   1.000
_cell.angle_alpha   90.00
_cell.angle_beta   90.00
_cell.angle_gamma   90.00
#
_symmetry.space_group_name_H-M   'P 1'
#
loop_
_entity.id
_entity.type
_entity.pdbx_description
1 polymer ?
#
loop_
_entity_poly.entity_id
_entity_poly.type
_entity_poly.pdbx_seq_one_letter_code
_entity_poly.pdbx_strand_id
1 'polypeptide(L)'
;SCKLYKGLRIFFVLIAVMLFPEAINAASLPRPLSEFDVAQYKRLLELQKVGNMKQAIREMGRVKDPLLKGHVLAQRYLHPTAWRSSYKELSSWLLAYNDHPDASRIYWLAKRRKPAKERAPKAPKPGYLNGYGQAGAYGYWLRIPQSNVGRASPTRTASVARAIRRAIRRGWPSGALDIVNDPKNKRYLTAAEEGQLRGEIAHAYFIFGVDFKAIRQARYAIAIGRAHAELAYWAGGLAAWRSGQIDLAGQYFRTLADLPEASPGKRSAAAYWAHRVELRQGRTIESVRYLELSAREIDSFYGTVARH
;
A
#
# COMPACT_ATOMS: atom_id res chain seq x y z
N SER A 1 22.60 63.25 -21.46
CA SER A 1 22.74 61.85 -21.95
C SER A 1 23.33 60.85 -20.91
N CYS A 2 23.66 61.29 -19.68
CA CYS A 2 24.31 60.42 -18.68
C CYS A 2 23.30 59.74 -17.69
N LYS A 3 22.04 60.14 -17.67
CA LYS A 3 21.02 59.55 -16.76
C LYS A 3 20.31 58.30 -17.33
N LEU A 4 20.32 58.09 -18.64
CA LEU A 4 19.70 56.93 -19.26
C LEU A 4 20.52 55.62 -19.05
N TYR A 5 21.84 55.74 -18.94
CA TYR A 5 22.73 54.56 -18.79
C TYR A 5 22.73 53.96 -17.39
N LYS A 6 22.38 54.68 -16.34
CA LYS A 6 22.28 54.15 -14.98
C LYS A 6 21.00 53.34 -14.76
N GLY A 7 19.89 53.74 -15.38
CA GLY A 7 18.62 53.00 -15.28
C GLY A 7 18.65 51.64 -15.99
N LEU A 8 19.37 51.56 -17.11
CA LEU A 8 19.47 50.35 -17.92
C LEU A 8 20.32 49.26 -17.24
N ARG A 9 21.37 49.68 -16.50
CA ARG A 9 22.20 48.71 -15.74
C ARG A 9 21.50 48.10 -14.53
N ILE A 10 20.64 48.86 -13.85
CA ILE A 10 19.84 48.36 -12.73
C ILE A 10 18.76 47.40 -13.19
N PHE A 11 18.18 47.68 -14.38
CA PHE A 11 17.13 46.81 -14.98
C PHE A 11 17.71 45.43 -15.44
N PHE A 12 18.93 45.43 -16.00
CA PHE A 12 19.62 44.20 -16.38
C PHE A 12 20.09 43.34 -15.16
N VAL A 13 20.47 43.97 -14.05
CA VAL A 13 20.84 43.27 -12.83
C VAL A 13 19.58 42.66 -12.17
N LEU A 14 18.43 43.31 -12.18
CA LEU A 14 17.16 42.80 -11.68
C LEU A 14 16.60 41.62 -12.52
N ILE A 15 16.77 41.66 -13.85
CA ILE A 15 16.36 40.52 -14.72
C ILE A 15 17.31 39.32 -14.57
N ALA A 16 18.61 39.56 -14.33
CA ALA A 16 19.55 38.46 -14.12
C ALA A 16 19.32 37.70 -12.81
N VAL A 17 18.77 38.33 -11.75
CA VAL A 17 18.41 37.69 -10.49
C VAL A 17 17.11 36.87 -10.61
N MET A 18 16.24 37.19 -11.56
CA MET A 18 14.99 36.43 -11.81
C MET A 18 15.16 35.19 -12.69
N LEU A 19 16.33 34.96 -13.28
CA LEU A 19 16.59 33.89 -14.26
C LEU A 19 17.40 32.71 -13.72
N PHE A 20 17.77 32.71 -12.43
CA PHE A 20 18.26 31.51 -11.80
C PHE A 20 17.10 30.85 -11.02
N PRO A 21 16.43 29.83 -11.58
CA PRO A 21 15.68 28.94 -10.73
C PRO A 21 16.74 28.30 -9.81
N GLU A 22 16.71 28.64 -8.52
CA GLU A 22 17.38 27.82 -7.53
C GLU A 22 16.91 26.40 -7.78
N ALA A 23 17.78 25.58 -8.35
CA ALA A 23 17.56 24.16 -8.40
C ALA A 23 17.46 23.73 -6.94
N ILE A 24 16.23 23.59 -6.44
CA ILE A 24 15.94 22.95 -5.18
C ILE A 24 16.58 21.57 -5.33
N ASN A 25 17.77 21.41 -4.78
CA ASN A 25 18.44 20.13 -4.64
C ASN A 25 17.52 19.29 -3.75
N ALA A 26 16.53 18.64 -4.38
CA ALA A 26 15.80 17.59 -3.71
C ALA A 26 16.84 16.61 -3.20
N ALA A 27 17.02 16.56 -1.88
CA ALA A 27 17.96 15.64 -1.25
C ALA A 27 17.72 14.25 -1.84
N SER A 28 18.72 13.71 -2.51
CA SER A 28 18.60 12.41 -3.14
C SER A 28 18.29 11.39 -2.04
N LEU A 29 17.25 10.59 -2.25
CA LEU A 29 16.92 9.50 -1.30
C LEU A 29 18.17 8.64 -1.06
N PRO A 30 18.41 8.22 0.19
CA PRO A 30 19.53 7.33 0.51
C PRO A 30 19.48 6.09 -0.40
N ARG A 31 20.60 5.76 -1.04
CA ARG A 31 20.75 4.56 -1.85
C ARG A 31 21.56 3.53 -1.06
N PRO A 32 20.92 2.63 -0.31
CA PRO A 32 21.62 1.69 0.56
C PRO A 32 22.44 0.65 -0.21
N LEU A 33 22.13 0.41 -1.48
CA LEU A 33 22.81 -0.55 -2.36
C LEU A 33 23.50 0.18 -3.53
N SER A 34 24.62 -0.36 -3.97
CA SER A 34 25.25 0.05 -5.24
C SER A 34 24.34 -0.27 -6.43
N GLU A 35 24.49 0.45 -7.54
CA GLU A 35 23.73 0.17 -8.77
C GLU A 35 24.02 -1.25 -9.30
N PHE A 36 25.25 -1.72 -9.10
CA PHE A 36 25.63 -3.10 -9.43
C PHE A 36 24.83 -4.11 -8.61
N ASP A 37 24.76 -3.96 -7.28
CA ASP A 37 24.00 -4.88 -6.43
C ASP A 37 22.49 -4.79 -6.70
N VAL A 38 21.95 -3.61 -6.98
CA VAL A 38 20.55 -3.44 -7.41
C VAL A 38 20.26 -4.27 -8.68
N ALA A 39 21.14 -4.19 -9.69
CA ALA A 39 21.00 -4.97 -10.92
C ALA A 39 21.10 -6.48 -10.66
N GLN A 40 22.06 -6.91 -9.81
CA GLN A 40 22.23 -8.31 -9.43
C GLN A 40 21.01 -8.86 -8.68
N TYR A 41 20.48 -8.14 -7.70
CA TYR A 41 19.30 -8.56 -6.96
C TYR A 41 18.05 -8.64 -7.84
N LYS A 42 17.83 -7.68 -8.74
CA LYS A 42 16.75 -7.75 -9.72
C LYS A 42 16.85 -9.01 -10.57
N ARG A 43 18.02 -9.28 -11.12
CA ARG A 43 18.27 -10.48 -11.93
C ARG A 43 18.05 -11.78 -11.15
N LEU A 44 18.53 -11.85 -9.90
CA LEU A 44 18.34 -12.98 -9.01
C LEU A 44 16.86 -13.29 -8.77
N LEU A 45 16.10 -12.27 -8.40
CA LEU A 45 14.68 -12.41 -8.10
C LEU A 45 13.87 -12.87 -9.33
N GLU A 46 14.19 -12.36 -10.53
CA GLU A 46 13.54 -12.80 -11.76
C GLU A 46 13.94 -14.24 -12.14
N LEU A 47 15.21 -14.63 -12.02
CA LEU A 47 15.64 -16.00 -12.27
C LEU A 47 14.94 -17.01 -11.34
N GLN A 48 14.78 -16.65 -10.07
CA GLN A 48 14.06 -17.49 -9.12
C GLN A 48 12.57 -17.56 -9.42
N LYS A 49 11.96 -16.44 -9.82
CA LYS A 49 10.55 -16.37 -10.18
C LYS A 49 10.18 -17.31 -11.33
N VAL A 50 11.04 -17.43 -12.32
CA VAL A 50 10.87 -18.38 -13.45
C VAL A 50 11.41 -19.78 -13.15
N GLY A 51 11.89 -20.04 -11.92
CA GLY A 51 12.37 -21.36 -11.50
C GLY A 51 13.81 -21.70 -11.92
N ASN A 52 14.57 -20.78 -12.51
CA ASN A 52 15.97 -21.02 -12.90
C ASN A 52 16.93 -20.94 -11.70
N MET A 53 16.80 -21.90 -10.78
CA MET A 53 17.53 -21.89 -9.50
C MET A 53 19.05 -22.10 -9.70
N LYS A 54 19.48 -22.90 -10.69
CA LYS A 54 20.92 -23.14 -10.94
C LYS A 54 21.64 -21.83 -11.28
N GLN A 55 21.05 -21.03 -12.16
CA GLN A 55 21.62 -19.74 -12.53
C GLN A 55 21.54 -18.73 -11.40
N ALA A 56 20.40 -18.68 -10.68
CA ALA A 56 20.23 -17.80 -9.52
C ALA A 56 21.30 -18.06 -8.43
N ILE A 57 21.68 -19.31 -8.17
CA ILE A 57 22.72 -19.66 -7.21
C ILE A 57 24.08 -19.11 -7.67
N ARG A 58 24.41 -19.22 -8.94
CA ARG A 58 25.66 -18.66 -9.49
C ARG A 58 25.71 -17.14 -9.38
N GLU A 59 24.62 -16.48 -9.74
CA GLU A 59 24.54 -15.01 -9.67
C GLU A 59 24.57 -14.51 -8.21
N MET A 60 24.08 -15.29 -7.24
CA MET A 60 24.15 -14.96 -5.81
C MET A 60 25.59 -14.76 -5.33
N GLY A 61 26.56 -15.53 -5.88
CA GLY A 61 27.98 -15.38 -5.57
C GLY A 61 28.61 -14.07 -6.04
N ARG A 62 27.94 -13.32 -6.89
CA ARG A 62 28.39 -12.01 -7.41
C ARG A 62 27.92 -10.82 -6.60
N VAL A 63 26.93 -11.02 -5.73
CA VAL A 63 26.39 -9.97 -4.86
C VAL A 63 27.45 -9.58 -3.82
N LYS A 64 27.75 -8.29 -3.74
CA LYS A 64 28.73 -7.73 -2.81
C LYS A 64 28.11 -7.37 -1.46
N ASP A 65 26.95 -6.72 -1.48
CA ASP A 65 26.23 -6.33 -0.26
C ASP A 65 25.11 -7.34 0.05
N PRO A 66 25.15 -8.03 1.22
CA PRO A 66 24.18 -9.06 1.58
C PRO A 66 22.83 -8.54 2.06
N LEU A 67 22.55 -7.23 1.98
CA LEU A 67 21.36 -6.57 2.54
C LEU A 67 20.04 -7.29 2.21
N LEU A 68 19.84 -7.72 0.96
CA LEU A 68 18.61 -8.40 0.53
C LEU A 68 18.75 -9.95 0.47
N LYS A 69 19.83 -10.50 1.01
CA LYS A 69 20.08 -11.96 0.99
C LYS A 69 18.94 -12.75 1.65
N GLY A 70 18.40 -12.25 2.76
CA GLY A 70 17.26 -12.86 3.45
C GLY A 70 16.02 -12.97 2.55
N HIS A 71 15.72 -11.93 1.78
CA HIS A 71 14.59 -11.90 0.84
C HIS A 71 14.78 -12.87 -0.34
N VAL A 72 15.99 -12.92 -0.92
CA VAL A 72 16.30 -13.85 -2.01
C VAL A 72 16.17 -15.31 -1.56
N LEU A 73 16.68 -15.62 -0.38
CA LEU A 73 16.56 -16.97 0.18
C LEU A 73 15.10 -17.31 0.54
N ALA A 74 14.33 -16.37 1.07
CA ALA A 74 12.91 -16.56 1.37
C ALA A 74 12.13 -16.89 0.09
N GLN A 75 12.32 -16.14 -1.00
CA GLN A 75 11.68 -16.41 -2.28
C GLN A 75 12.04 -17.80 -2.82
N ARG A 76 13.31 -18.21 -2.71
CA ARG A 76 13.76 -19.55 -3.12
C ARG A 76 13.09 -20.65 -2.30
N TYR A 77 13.10 -20.52 -0.97
CA TYR A 77 12.59 -21.55 -0.07
C TYR A 77 11.08 -21.71 -0.11
N LEU A 78 10.38 -20.67 -0.49
CA LEU A 78 8.92 -20.65 -0.64
C LEU A 78 8.48 -20.88 -2.09
N HIS A 79 9.40 -21.12 -3.03
CA HIS A 79 9.04 -21.38 -4.42
C HIS A 79 8.20 -22.66 -4.52
N PRO A 80 7.06 -22.66 -5.21
CA PRO A 80 6.10 -23.76 -5.18
C PRO A 80 6.66 -25.08 -5.73
N THR A 81 7.49 -25.04 -6.75
CA THR A 81 7.92 -26.26 -7.50
C THR A 81 9.41 -26.36 -7.74
N ALA A 82 10.11 -25.24 -7.98
CA ALA A 82 11.50 -25.27 -8.46
C ALA A 82 12.56 -25.48 -7.35
N TRP A 83 12.15 -25.44 -6.08
CA TRP A 83 13.06 -25.65 -4.93
C TRP A 83 12.37 -26.42 -3.80
N ARG A 84 13.01 -27.49 -3.36
CA ARG A 84 12.59 -28.24 -2.18
C ARG A 84 13.57 -28.00 -1.04
N SER A 85 13.29 -26.98 -0.22
CA SER A 85 14.15 -26.62 0.91
C SER A 85 14.28 -27.76 1.92
N SER A 86 15.49 -28.01 2.41
CA SER A 86 15.74 -28.90 3.54
C SER A 86 15.38 -28.24 4.89
N TYR A 87 15.22 -29.06 5.91
CA TYR A 87 15.05 -28.54 7.28
C TYR A 87 16.25 -27.67 7.72
N LYS A 88 17.47 -28.09 7.38
CA LYS A 88 18.70 -27.35 7.70
C LYS A 88 18.73 -25.96 7.08
N GLU A 89 18.34 -25.81 5.82
CA GLU A 89 18.26 -24.51 5.17
C GLU A 89 17.23 -23.59 5.85
N LEU A 90 16.04 -24.12 6.13
CA LEU A 90 14.97 -23.35 6.76
C LEU A 90 15.31 -22.94 8.19
N SER A 91 15.89 -23.84 8.99
CA SER A 91 16.26 -23.56 10.38
C SER A 91 17.42 -22.57 10.45
N SER A 92 18.44 -22.69 9.58
CA SER A 92 19.54 -21.73 9.48
C SER A 92 19.06 -20.34 9.07
N TRP A 93 18.12 -20.27 8.12
CA TRP A 93 17.53 -19.01 7.71
C TRP A 93 16.75 -18.34 8.85
N LEU A 94 15.96 -19.10 9.61
CA LEU A 94 15.22 -18.60 10.77
C LEU A 94 16.13 -18.12 11.90
N LEU A 95 17.33 -18.66 12.04
CA LEU A 95 18.31 -18.15 13.00
C LEU A 95 18.75 -16.73 12.66
N ALA A 96 18.94 -16.43 11.38
CA ALA A 96 19.43 -15.14 10.88
C ALA A 96 18.32 -14.12 10.63
N TYR A 97 17.14 -14.56 10.20
CA TYR A 97 16.07 -13.70 9.64
C TYR A 97 14.68 -13.99 10.27
N ASN A 98 14.62 -14.29 11.56
CA ASN A 98 13.35 -14.60 12.21
C ASN A 98 12.40 -13.41 12.39
N ASP A 99 12.86 -12.20 12.08
CA ASP A 99 12.10 -10.94 12.00
C ASP A 99 11.62 -10.59 10.58
N HIS A 100 12.00 -11.40 9.57
CA HIS A 100 11.59 -11.20 8.19
C HIS A 100 10.07 -11.36 8.02
N PRO A 101 9.40 -10.61 7.11
CA PRO A 101 7.95 -10.75 6.86
C PRO A 101 7.48 -12.18 6.56
N ASP A 102 8.29 -12.98 5.88
CA ASP A 102 7.98 -14.39 5.56
C ASP A 102 8.41 -15.39 6.65
N ALA A 103 8.93 -14.92 7.79
CA ALA A 103 9.44 -15.81 8.84
C ALA A 103 8.38 -16.81 9.33
N SER A 104 7.13 -16.39 9.47
CA SER A 104 6.03 -17.27 9.86
C SER A 104 5.79 -18.38 8.84
N ARG A 105 5.82 -18.07 7.53
CA ARG A 105 5.64 -19.07 6.45
C ARG A 105 6.77 -20.10 6.45
N ILE A 106 8.01 -19.63 6.57
CA ILE A 106 9.20 -20.48 6.61
C ILE A 106 9.23 -21.32 7.88
N TYR A 107 8.81 -20.77 9.02
CA TYR A 107 8.71 -21.50 10.28
C TYR A 107 7.74 -22.69 10.20
N TRP A 108 6.55 -22.48 9.66
CA TRP A 108 5.59 -23.56 9.48
C TRP A 108 6.08 -24.62 8.49
N LEU A 109 6.79 -24.19 7.43
CA LEU A 109 7.42 -25.11 6.50
C LEU A 109 8.55 -25.92 7.19
N ALA A 110 9.38 -25.28 8.01
CA ALA A 110 10.42 -25.92 8.79
C ALA A 110 9.83 -26.94 9.78
N LYS A 111 8.76 -26.58 10.50
CA LYS A 111 8.08 -27.52 11.41
C LYS A 111 7.59 -28.78 10.70
N ARG A 112 7.03 -28.66 9.51
CA ARG A 112 6.56 -29.81 8.72
C ARG A 112 7.69 -30.70 8.21
N ARG A 113 8.90 -30.13 8.01
CA ARG A 113 10.08 -30.85 7.49
C ARG A 113 11.08 -31.25 8.56
N LYS A 114 10.77 -30.97 9.84
CA LYS A 114 11.65 -31.23 10.96
C LYS A 114 11.84 -32.74 11.15
N PRO A 115 13.07 -33.27 11.15
CA PRO A 115 13.36 -34.64 11.56
C PRO A 115 13.06 -34.82 13.04
N ALA A 116 12.70 -36.03 13.45
CA ALA A 116 12.31 -36.34 14.84
C ALA A 116 13.36 -35.93 15.88
N LYS A 117 14.65 -36.17 15.55
CA LYS A 117 15.79 -35.90 16.44
C LYS A 117 16.30 -34.44 16.41
N GLU A 118 15.82 -33.61 15.52
CA GLU A 118 16.28 -32.23 15.39
C GLU A 118 15.57 -31.31 16.40
N ARG A 119 16.27 -30.24 16.83
CA ARG A 119 15.69 -29.21 17.70
C ARG A 119 14.61 -28.43 16.95
N ALA A 120 13.66 -27.82 17.67
CA ALA A 120 12.67 -26.95 17.08
C ALA A 120 13.33 -25.75 16.37
N PRO A 121 12.80 -25.29 15.21
CA PRO A 121 13.33 -24.09 14.57
C PRO A 121 13.05 -22.87 15.43
N LYS A 122 13.88 -21.83 15.29
CA LYS A 122 13.68 -20.55 15.99
C LYS A 122 12.35 -19.93 15.58
N ALA A 123 11.53 -19.55 16.56
CA ALA A 123 10.24 -18.93 16.31
C ALA A 123 10.40 -17.53 15.67
N PRO A 124 9.46 -17.13 14.80
CA PRO A 124 9.42 -15.77 14.27
C PRO A 124 9.33 -14.77 15.41
N LYS A 125 10.03 -13.65 15.28
CA LYS A 125 9.81 -12.49 16.14
C LYS A 125 8.50 -11.81 15.72
N PRO A 126 7.60 -11.48 16.65
CA PRO A 126 6.52 -10.56 16.33
C PRO A 126 7.13 -9.22 15.94
N GLY A 127 6.46 -8.52 15.00
CA GLY A 127 6.86 -7.16 14.63
C GLY A 127 6.88 -6.25 15.86
N TYR A 128 7.74 -5.22 15.86
CA TYR A 128 7.95 -4.31 16.99
C TYR A 128 6.65 -3.76 17.58
N LEU A 129 5.66 -3.51 16.75
CA LEU A 129 4.36 -2.97 17.14
C LEU A 129 3.27 -4.05 17.28
N ASN A 130 3.60 -5.36 17.19
CA ASN A 130 2.62 -6.45 17.18
C ASN A 130 1.44 -6.22 16.21
N GLY A 131 1.64 -5.51 15.13
CA GLY A 131 0.57 -5.03 14.28
C GLY A 131 -0.22 -3.84 14.86
N TYR A 132 0.14 -3.32 16.03
CA TYR A 132 -0.57 -2.22 16.70
C TYR A 132 -0.12 -0.83 16.25
N GLY A 133 0.96 -0.68 15.49
CA GLY A 133 1.28 0.58 14.83
C GLY A 133 0.14 0.98 13.90
N GLN A 134 -0.73 1.89 14.28
CA GLN A 134 -1.97 2.24 13.60
C GLN A 134 -3.04 1.12 13.54
N ALA A 135 -3.02 0.13 14.42
CA ALA A 135 -4.12 -0.84 14.52
C ALA A 135 -5.47 -0.14 14.76
N GLY A 136 -5.48 1.00 15.40
CA GLY A 136 -6.64 1.89 15.47
C GLY A 136 -7.14 2.32 14.08
N ALA A 137 -6.24 2.65 13.15
CA ALA A 137 -6.60 3.03 11.80
C ALA A 137 -7.12 1.83 10.98
N TYR A 138 -6.45 0.68 11.03
CA TYR A 138 -6.93 -0.52 10.32
C TYR A 138 -8.24 -1.08 10.91
N GLY A 139 -8.42 -1.05 12.21
CA GLY A 139 -9.68 -1.39 12.87
C GLY A 139 -10.83 -0.45 12.47
N TYR A 140 -10.53 0.83 12.26
CA TYR A 140 -11.48 1.81 11.74
C TYR A 140 -11.89 1.54 10.29
N TRP A 141 -10.97 1.12 9.42
CA TRP A 141 -11.30 0.78 8.02
C TRP A 141 -12.31 -0.36 7.90
N LEU A 142 -12.39 -1.24 8.89
CA LEU A 142 -13.26 -2.42 8.91
C LEU A 142 -14.54 -2.23 9.74
N ARG A 143 -14.72 -1.09 10.41
CA ARG A 143 -15.99 -0.80 11.10
C ARG A 143 -17.06 -0.45 10.07
N ILE A 144 -18.04 -1.31 9.95
CA ILE A 144 -19.29 -0.94 9.29
C ILE A 144 -19.93 0.14 10.16
N PRO A 145 -20.20 1.35 9.62
CA PRO A 145 -20.97 2.33 10.36
C PRO A 145 -22.25 1.69 10.84
N GLN A 146 -22.52 1.77 12.13
CA GLN A 146 -23.80 1.32 12.67
C GLN A 146 -24.84 2.35 12.26
N SER A 147 -25.36 2.28 11.04
CA SER A 147 -26.55 3.04 10.71
C SER A 147 -27.73 2.41 11.46
N ASN A 148 -28.32 3.17 12.37
CA ASN A 148 -29.56 2.80 13.08
C ASN A 148 -30.78 2.80 12.17
N VAL A 149 -30.60 2.90 10.85
CA VAL A 149 -31.67 2.98 9.87
C VAL A 149 -32.06 1.58 9.42
N GLY A 150 -33.15 1.07 9.95
CA GLY A 150 -33.98 0.04 9.33
C GLY A 150 -33.33 -1.31 9.04
N ARG A 151 -32.51 -1.86 9.95
CA ARG A 151 -31.96 -3.22 9.78
C ARG A 151 -33.02 -4.29 9.90
N ALA A 152 -33.41 -4.87 8.79
CA ALA A 152 -34.34 -6.01 8.78
C ALA A 152 -33.76 -7.25 9.51
N SER A 153 -32.42 -7.41 9.57
CA SER A 153 -31.76 -8.51 10.30
C SER A 153 -30.27 -8.27 10.54
N PRO A 154 -29.87 -7.64 11.67
CA PRO A 154 -28.45 -7.38 12.00
C PRO A 154 -27.56 -8.63 11.97
N THR A 155 -28.10 -9.78 12.38
CA THR A 155 -27.40 -11.06 12.40
C THR A 155 -27.07 -11.56 10.99
N ARG A 156 -28.01 -11.40 10.05
CA ARG A 156 -27.80 -11.83 8.65
C ARG A 156 -26.84 -10.92 7.92
N THR A 157 -26.95 -9.60 8.09
CA THR A 157 -25.97 -8.63 7.58
C THR A 157 -24.57 -8.96 8.07
N ALA A 158 -24.39 -9.19 9.37
CA ALA A 158 -23.11 -9.60 9.94
C ALA A 158 -22.58 -10.92 9.38
N SER A 159 -23.48 -11.88 9.08
CA SER A 159 -23.11 -13.15 8.46
C SER A 159 -22.61 -12.96 7.03
N VAL A 160 -23.29 -12.16 6.22
CA VAL A 160 -22.87 -11.81 4.85
C VAL A 160 -21.51 -11.10 4.87
N ALA A 161 -21.34 -10.10 5.73
CA ALA A 161 -20.08 -9.39 5.88
C ALA A 161 -18.92 -10.32 6.27
N ARG A 162 -19.14 -11.26 7.21
CA ARG A 162 -18.14 -12.26 7.60
C ARG A 162 -17.79 -13.20 6.43
N ALA A 163 -18.75 -13.61 5.62
CA ALA A 163 -18.52 -14.45 4.45
C ALA A 163 -17.65 -13.75 3.41
N ILE A 164 -17.97 -12.48 3.07
CA ILE A 164 -17.21 -11.64 2.15
C ILE A 164 -15.76 -11.47 2.66
N ARG A 165 -15.58 -11.09 3.92
CA ARG A 165 -14.24 -10.90 4.51
C ARG A 165 -13.45 -12.20 4.58
N ARG A 166 -14.11 -13.35 4.78
CA ARG A 166 -13.47 -14.66 4.73
C ARG A 166 -12.97 -14.98 3.32
N ALA A 167 -13.73 -14.70 2.29
CA ALA A 167 -13.32 -14.88 0.89
C ALA A 167 -12.11 -13.97 0.57
N ILE A 168 -12.14 -12.71 0.97
CA ILE A 168 -11.03 -11.77 0.81
C ILE A 168 -9.76 -12.29 1.50
N ARG A 169 -9.84 -12.73 2.76
CA ARG A 169 -8.68 -13.27 3.49
C ARG A 169 -8.10 -14.55 2.87
N ARG A 170 -8.90 -15.30 2.14
CA ARG A 170 -8.46 -16.48 1.38
C ARG A 170 -7.84 -16.14 0.02
N GLY A 171 -7.73 -14.85 -0.33
CA GLY A 171 -7.22 -14.41 -1.61
C GLY A 171 -8.22 -14.54 -2.76
N TRP A 172 -9.52 -14.58 -2.47
CA TRP A 172 -10.57 -14.80 -3.45
C TRP A 172 -11.58 -13.62 -3.54
N PRO A 173 -11.14 -12.43 -4.02
CA PRO A 173 -12.00 -11.25 -4.11
C PRO A 173 -13.14 -11.42 -5.12
N SER A 174 -13.00 -12.26 -6.16
CA SER A 174 -14.10 -12.58 -7.07
C SER A 174 -15.22 -13.35 -6.37
N GLY A 175 -14.88 -14.32 -5.51
CA GLY A 175 -15.88 -15.01 -4.71
C GLY A 175 -16.54 -14.09 -3.68
N ALA A 176 -15.83 -13.12 -3.13
CA ALA A 176 -16.41 -12.07 -2.30
C ALA A 176 -17.44 -11.23 -3.10
N LEU A 177 -17.13 -10.95 -4.37
CA LEU A 177 -18.03 -10.24 -5.28
C LEU A 177 -19.28 -11.06 -5.59
N ASP A 178 -19.16 -12.37 -5.79
CA ASP A 178 -20.30 -13.26 -6.00
C ASP A 178 -21.24 -13.26 -4.79
N ILE A 179 -20.67 -13.29 -3.57
CA ILE A 179 -21.46 -13.25 -2.33
C ILE A 179 -22.25 -11.94 -2.20
N VAL A 180 -21.65 -10.78 -2.51
CA VAL A 180 -22.35 -9.48 -2.41
C VAL A 180 -23.38 -9.28 -3.52
N ASN A 181 -23.20 -9.93 -4.66
CA ASN A 181 -24.10 -9.86 -5.80
C ASN A 181 -25.30 -10.82 -5.67
N ASP A 182 -25.21 -11.85 -4.84
CA ASP A 182 -26.29 -12.80 -4.65
C ASP A 182 -27.54 -12.08 -4.11
N PRO A 183 -28.68 -12.10 -4.82
CA PRO A 183 -29.92 -11.47 -4.39
C PRO A 183 -30.39 -11.91 -3.00
N LYS A 184 -30.08 -13.16 -2.61
CA LYS A 184 -30.39 -13.70 -1.27
C LYS A 184 -29.63 -12.99 -0.17
N ASN A 185 -28.42 -12.49 -0.45
CA ASN A 185 -27.59 -11.75 0.47
C ASN A 185 -27.86 -10.24 0.40
N LYS A 186 -28.00 -9.73 -0.82
CA LYS A 186 -28.15 -8.29 -1.09
C LYS A 186 -29.35 -7.69 -0.37
N ARG A 187 -30.48 -8.41 -0.26
CA ARG A 187 -31.70 -7.95 0.44
C ARG A 187 -31.50 -7.63 1.93
N TYR A 188 -30.41 -8.09 2.53
CA TYR A 188 -30.07 -7.81 3.92
C TYR A 188 -29.08 -6.66 4.11
N LEU A 189 -28.62 -6.06 3.01
CA LEU A 189 -27.65 -4.97 3.03
C LEU A 189 -28.34 -3.64 2.73
N THR A 190 -28.07 -2.63 3.54
CA THR A 190 -28.37 -1.25 3.17
C THR A 190 -27.39 -0.78 2.10
N ALA A 191 -27.72 0.32 1.40
CA ALA A 191 -26.83 0.93 0.42
C ALA A 191 -25.46 1.29 1.02
N ALA A 192 -25.42 1.79 2.26
CA ALA A 192 -24.20 2.09 2.99
C ALA A 192 -23.36 0.83 3.27
N GLU A 193 -23.98 -0.24 3.74
CA GLU A 193 -23.31 -1.51 4.02
C GLU A 193 -22.81 -2.19 2.74
N GLU A 194 -23.60 -2.20 1.68
CA GLU A 194 -23.17 -2.72 0.37
C GLU A 194 -21.98 -1.90 -0.16
N GLY A 195 -22.07 -0.57 -0.12
CA GLY A 195 -20.99 0.32 -0.54
C GLY A 195 -19.69 0.08 0.20
N GLN A 196 -19.77 -0.09 1.53
CA GLN A 196 -18.60 -0.40 2.34
C GLN A 196 -18.00 -1.77 1.99
N LEU A 197 -18.81 -2.82 1.91
CA LEU A 197 -18.33 -4.17 1.57
C LEU A 197 -17.72 -4.24 0.18
N ARG A 198 -18.28 -3.53 -0.79
CA ARG A 198 -17.67 -3.38 -2.12
C ARG A 198 -16.38 -2.58 -2.10
N GLY A 199 -16.24 -1.61 -1.19
CA GLY A 199 -14.99 -0.93 -0.91
C GLY A 199 -13.91 -1.89 -0.41
N GLU A 200 -14.24 -2.83 0.48
CA GLU A 200 -13.34 -3.89 0.94
C GLU A 200 -12.92 -4.82 -0.21
N ILE A 201 -13.83 -5.13 -1.13
CA ILE A 201 -13.53 -5.92 -2.34
C ILE A 201 -12.63 -5.14 -3.30
N ALA A 202 -12.90 -3.84 -3.50
CA ALA A 202 -12.04 -2.97 -4.30
C ALA A 202 -10.62 -2.91 -3.75
N HIS A 203 -10.48 -2.76 -2.42
CA HIS A 203 -9.19 -2.79 -1.74
C HIS A 203 -8.48 -4.14 -1.91
N ALA A 204 -9.19 -5.24 -1.83
CA ALA A 204 -8.61 -6.57 -2.08
C ALA A 204 -8.07 -6.68 -3.51
N TYR A 205 -8.81 -6.25 -4.52
CA TYR A 205 -8.31 -6.22 -5.90
C TYR A 205 -7.08 -5.34 -6.06
N PHE A 206 -7.04 -4.18 -5.40
CA PHE A 206 -5.86 -3.32 -5.39
C PHE A 206 -4.63 -4.02 -4.79
N ILE A 207 -4.79 -4.70 -3.65
CA ILE A 207 -3.71 -5.46 -2.99
C ILE A 207 -3.18 -6.58 -3.91
N PHE A 208 -4.06 -7.24 -4.66
CA PHE A 208 -3.67 -8.27 -5.63
C PHE A 208 -3.16 -7.72 -6.97
N GLY A 209 -3.01 -6.41 -7.13
CA GLY A 209 -2.49 -5.80 -8.35
C GLY A 209 -3.47 -5.75 -9.52
N VAL A 210 -4.77 -5.93 -9.28
CA VAL A 210 -5.80 -5.96 -10.33
C VAL A 210 -6.53 -4.62 -10.37
N ASP A 211 -5.78 -3.54 -10.75
CA ASP A 211 -6.23 -2.15 -10.65
C ASP A 211 -7.54 -1.85 -11.37
N PHE A 212 -7.73 -2.37 -12.58
CA PHE A 212 -8.96 -2.12 -13.33
C PHE A 212 -10.21 -2.67 -12.62
N LYS A 213 -10.10 -3.81 -11.93
CA LYS A 213 -11.20 -4.35 -11.11
C LYS A 213 -11.37 -3.54 -9.83
N ALA A 214 -10.29 -3.10 -9.20
CA ALA A 214 -10.33 -2.23 -8.04
C ALA A 214 -11.07 -0.93 -8.35
N ILE A 215 -10.72 -0.23 -9.42
CA ILE A 215 -11.37 1.00 -9.87
C ILE A 215 -12.85 0.75 -10.20
N ARG A 216 -13.16 -0.32 -10.92
CA ARG A 216 -14.55 -0.64 -11.27
C ARG A 216 -15.42 -0.88 -10.03
N GLN A 217 -14.92 -1.65 -9.05
CA GLN A 217 -15.64 -1.89 -7.80
C GLN A 217 -15.72 -0.63 -6.93
N ALA A 218 -14.68 0.20 -6.91
CA ALA A 218 -14.69 1.47 -6.22
C ALA A 218 -15.77 2.41 -6.77
N ARG A 219 -15.87 2.57 -8.09
CA ARG A 219 -16.93 3.38 -8.73
C ARG A 219 -18.34 2.91 -8.33
N TYR A 220 -18.56 1.60 -8.38
CA TYR A 220 -19.86 1.03 -8.01
C TYR A 220 -20.15 1.25 -6.51
N ALA A 221 -19.18 1.00 -5.65
CA ALA A 221 -19.30 1.19 -4.21
C ALA A 221 -19.62 2.66 -3.84
N ILE A 222 -18.95 3.61 -4.50
CA ILE A 222 -19.15 5.05 -4.31
C ILE A 222 -20.55 5.47 -4.78
N ALA A 223 -21.00 4.98 -5.92
CA ALA A 223 -22.32 5.32 -6.46
C ALA A 223 -23.46 4.93 -5.51
N ILE A 224 -23.36 3.80 -4.81
CA ILE A 224 -24.40 3.31 -3.90
C ILE A 224 -24.18 3.72 -2.44
N GLY A 225 -22.95 3.68 -1.96
CA GLY A 225 -22.60 3.92 -0.54
C GLY A 225 -22.28 5.36 -0.21
N ARG A 226 -21.99 6.20 -1.23
CA ARG A 226 -21.65 7.63 -1.08
C ARG A 226 -20.59 7.84 0.03
N ALA A 227 -20.89 8.67 1.02
CA ALA A 227 -20.00 8.96 2.15
C ALA A 227 -19.55 7.72 2.94
N HIS A 228 -20.35 6.65 2.94
CA HIS A 228 -20.01 5.40 3.64
C HIS A 228 -19.05 4.48 2.86
N ALA A 229 -18.71 4.83 1.62
CA ALA A 229 -17.77 4.06 0.78
C ALA A 229 -16.32 4.56 0.90
N GLU A 230 -15.89 5.00 2.08
CA GLU A 230 -14.56 5.58 2.33
C GLU A 230 -13.41 4.72 1.79
N LEU A 231 -13.46 3.40 2.04
CA LEU A 231 -12.43 2.48 1.57
C LEU A 231 -12.42 2.34 0.04
N ALA A 232 -13.55 2.58 -0.62
CA ALA A 232 -13.62 2.60 -2.07
C ALA A 232 -12.93 3.82 -2.67
N TYR A 233 -13.12 5.02 -2.09
CA TYR A 233 -12.35 6.21 -2.48
C TYR A 233 -10.84 5.96 -2.32
N TRP A 234 -10.43 5.38 -1.20
CA TRP A 234 -9.03 5.08 -0.93
C TRP A 234 -8.45 4.08 -1.93
N ALA A 235 -9.06 2.90 -2.04
CA ALA A 235 -8.58 1.83 -2.92
C ALA A 235 -8.64 2.21 -4.39
N GLY A 236 -9.73 2.88 -4.80
CA GLY A 236 -9.88 3.41 -6.15
C GLY A 236 -8.85 4.49 -6.48
N GLY A 237 -8.57 5.38 -5.54
CA GLY A 237 -7.54 6.43 -5.66
C GLY A 237 -6.14 5.84 -5.85
N LEU A 238 -5.76 4.88 -5.01
CA LEU A 238 -4.47 4.20 -5.11
C LEU A 238 -4.33 3.39 -6.41
N ALA A 239 -5.39 2.66 -6.81
CA ALA A 239 -5.41 1.90 -8.06
C ALA A 239 -5.33 2.83 -9.29
N ALA A 240 -6.05 3.95 -9.28
CA ALA A 240 -5.99 4.97 -10.32
C ALA A 240 -4.59 5.60 -10.41
N TRP A 241 -4.00 5.96 -9.27
CA TRP A 241 -2.63 6.46 -9.23
C TRP A 241 -1.62 5.47 -9.83
N ARG A 242 -1.68 4.21 -9.40
CA ARG A 242 -0.77 3.15 -9.86
C ARG A 242 -0.93 2.85 -11.36
N SER A 243 -2.13 2.96 -11.88
CA SER A 243 -2.43 2.78 -13.31
C SER A 243 -2.29 4.05 -14.16
N GLY A 244 -1.77 5.15 -13.58
CA GLY A 244 -1.51 6.40 -14.31
C GLY A 244 -2.75 7.28 -14.57
N GLN A 245 -3.92 6.92 -14.04
CA GLN A 245 -5.16 7.70 -14.15
C GLN A 245 -5.18 8.83 -13.09
N ILE A 246 -4.28 9.81 -13.25
CA ILE A 246 -3.96 10.80 -12.21
C ILE A 246 -5.16 11.69 -11.87
N ASP A 247 -5.97 12.09 -12.85
CA ASP A 247 -7.17 12.90 -12.62
C ASP A 247 -8.20 12.17 -11.76
N LEU A 248 -8.43 10.90 -12.06
CA LEU A 248 -9.33 10.04 -11.29
C LEU A 248 -8.82 9.80 -9.87
N ALA A 249 -7.52 9.57 -9.72
CA ALA A 249 -6.88 9.46 -8.42
C ALA A 249 -7.11 10.73 -7.58
N GLY A 250 -6.88 11.90 -8.19
CA GLY A 250 -7.10 13.19 -7.56
C GLY A 250 -8.57 13.39 -7.15
N GLN A 251 -9.51 13.04 -8.01
CA GLN A 251 -10.93 13.11 -7.68
C GLN A 251 -11.25 12.31 -6.41
N TYR A 252 -10.78 11.07 -6.34
CA TYR A 252 -11.06 10.21 -5.19
C TYR A 252 -10.37 10.68 -3.92
N PHE A 253 -9.11 11.07 -3.99
CA PHE A 253 -8.38 11.53 -2.80
C PHE A 253 -8.92 12.86 -2.27
N ARG A 254 -9.22 13.84 -3.14
CA ARG A 254 -9.83 15.10 -2.71
C ARG A 254 -11.17 14.87 -2.04
N THR A 255 -12.04 14.07 -2.67
CA THR A 255 -13.35 13.75 -2.07
C THR A 255 -13.20 13.13 -0.69
N LEU A 256 -12.28 12.16 -0.51
CA LEU A 256 -12.07 11.50 0.78
C LEU A 256 -11.43 12.45 1.81
N ALA A 257 -10.53 13.34 1.39
CA ALA A 257 -9.89 14.31 2.28
C ALA A 257 -10.91 15.34 2.83
N ASP A 258 -11.87 15.73 2.00
CA ASP A 258 -12.90 16.72 2.34
C ASP A 258 -14.15 16.08 2.96
N LEU A 259 -14.20 14.74 3.12
CA LEU A 259 -15.37 14.01 3.64
C LEU A 259 -15.45 14.14 5.16
N PRO A 260 -16.47 14.87 5.70
CA PRO A 260 -16.56 15.11 7.16
C PRO A 260 -16.74 13.83 7.99
N GLU A 261 -17.41 12.83 7.43
CA GLU A 261 -17.71 11.56 8.07
C GLU A 261 -16.48 10.63 8.13
N ALA A 262 -15.47 10.88 7.32
CA ALA A 262 -14.25 10.07 7.32
C ALA A 262 -13.43 10.32 8.59
N SER A 263 -12.79 9.27 9.10
CA SER A 263 -11.94 9.41 10.28
C SER A 263 -10.75 10.36 9.99
N PRO A 264 -10.27 11.09 11.03
CA PRO A 264 -9.14 12.02 10.87
C PRO A 264 -7.94 11.41 10.16
N GLY A 265 -7.52 10.20 10.55
CA GLY A 265 -6.40 9.50 9.90
C GLY A 265 -6.62 9.16 8.42
N LYS A 266 -7.88 8.88 8.02
CA LYS A 266 -8.22 8.66 6.60
C LYS A 266 -8.20 9.96 5.81
N ARG A 267 -8.72 11.04 6.38
CA ARG A 267 -8.65 12.36 5.77
C ARG A 267 -7.22 12.81 5.60
N SER A 268 -6.38 12.63 6.61
CA SER A 268 -4.95 12.91 6.54
C SER A 268 -4.27 12.11 5.42
N ALA A 269 -4.52 10.79 5.36
CA ALA A 269 -3.98 9.94 4.29
C ALA A 269 -4.41 10.41 2.89
N ALA A 270 -5.70 10.69 2.74
CA ALA A 270 -6.26 11.15 1.48
C ALA A 270 -5.71 12.53 1.08
N ALA A 271 -5.59 13.45 2.04
CA ALA A 271 -4.99 14.77 1.82
C ALA A 271 -3.54 14.68 1.37
N TYR A 272 -2.72 13.81 2.00
CA TYR A 272 -1.35 13.58 1.55
C TYR A 272 -1.28 13.09 0.09
N TRP A 273 -2.15 12.17 -0.30
CA TRP A 273 -2.19 11.68 -1.67
C TRP A 273 -2.79 12.71 -2.65
N ALA A 274 -3.75 13.52 -2.21
CA ALA A 274 -4.23 14.65 -2.99
C ALA A 274 -3.10 15.66 -3.24
N HIS A 275 -2.32 16.03 -2.21
CA HIS A 275 -1.09 16.82 -2.35
C HIS A 275 -0.19 16.27 -3.46
N ARG A 276 0.09 14.96 -3.45
CA ARG A 276 0.96 14.34 -4.46
C ARG A 276 0.38 14.43 -5.88
N VAL A 277 -0.95 14.32 -6.02
CA VAL A 277 -1.64 14.50 -7.30
C VAL A 277 -1.49 15.95 -7.78
N GLU A 278 -1.78 16.92 -6.91
CA GLU A 278 -1.70 18.34 -7.25
C GLU A 278 -0.28 18.73 -7.67
N LEU A 279 0.72 18.27 -6.91
CA LEU A 279 2.13 18.48 -7.22
C LEU A 279 2.49 17.91 -8.60
N ARG A 280 2.06 16.69 -8.92
CA ARG A 280 2.32 16.05 -10.20
C ARG A 280 1.66 16.78 -11.39
N GLN A 281 0.57 17.49 -11.12
CA GLN A 281 -0.17 18.30 -12.12
C GLN A 281 0.27 19.76 -12.14
N GLY A 282 1.32 20.14 -11.40
CA GLY A 282 1.86 21.50 -11.36
C GLY A 282 0.99 22.51 -10.59
N ARG A 283 -0.02 22.06 -9.84
CA ARG A 283 -0.92 22.91 -9.07
C ARG A 283 -0.38 23.15 -7.66
N THR A 284 0.67 23.97 -7.56
CA THR A 284 1.45 24.16 -6.33
C THR A 284 0.62 24.68 -5.15
N ILE A 285 -0.28 25.63 -5.36
CA ILE A 285 -1.11 26.23 -4.30
C ILE A 285 -2.01 25.15 -3.66
N GLU A 286 -2.71 24.40 -4.49
CA GLU A 286 -3.57 23.31 -4.03
C GLU A 286 -2.78 22.20 -3.39
N SER A 287 -1.59 21.91 -3.88
CA SER A 287 -0.66 20.94 -3.32
C SER A 287 -0.29 21.30 -1.87
N VAL A 288 0.09 22.55 -1.60
CA VAL A 288 0.39 23.04 -0.26
C VAL A 288 -0.82 22.95 0.66
N ARG A 289 -1.99 23.37 0.19
CA ARG A 289 -3.25 23.28 0.95
C ARG A 289 -3.53 21.85 1.45
N TYR A 290 -3.39 20.85 0.57
CA TYR A 290 -3.62 19.45 0.95
C TYR A 290 -2.52 18.89 1.84
N LEU A 291 -1.27 19.34 1.68
CA LEU A 291 -0.19 18.97 2.58
C LEU A 291 -0.44 19.48 4.01
N GLU A 292 -0.83 20.73 4.14
CA GLU A 292 -1.21 21.33 5.43
C GLU A 292 -2.41 20.61 6.06
N LEU A 293 -3.43 20.26 5.26
CA LEU A 293 -4.57 19.49 5.75
C LEU A 293 -4.14 18.13 6.32
N SER A 294 -3.22 17.44 5.64
CA SER A 294 -2.65 16.18 6.14
C SER A 294 -1.88 16.39 7.45
N ALA A 295 -1.04 17.43 7.52
CA ALA A 295 -0.18 17.73 8.67
C ALA A 295 -0.93 18.06 9.97
N ARG A 296 -2.22 18.40 9.91
CA ARG A 296 -3.06 18.67 11.09
C ARG A 296 -3.26 17.43 11.97
N GLU A 297 -3.23 16.25 11.39
CA GLU A 297 -3.44 14.98 12.12
C GLU A 297 -2.10 14.42 12.61
N ILE A 298 -1.57 15.01 13.69
CA ILE A 298 -0.23 14.76 14.21
C ILE A 298 0.03 13.30 14.62
N ASP A 299 -1.00 12.61 15.07
CA ASP A 299 -0.92 11.23 15.53
C ASP A 299 -1.07 10.20 14.38
N SER A 300 -1.25 10.68 13.14
CA SER A 300 -1.35 9.83 11.97
C SER A 300 0.01 9.68 11.26
N PHE A 301 0.23 8.53 10.61
CA PHE A 301 1.42 8.32 9.79
C PHE A 301 1.59 9.42 8.72
N TYR A 302 0.52 9.70 7.97
CA TYR A 302 0.57 10.69 6.90
C TYR A 302 0.70 12.12 7.43
N GLY A 303 0.11 12.43 8.59
CA GLY A 303 0.28 13.72 9.25
C GLY A 303 1.73 13.94 9.69
N THR A 304 2.37 12.90 10.21
CA THR A 304 3.81 12.93 10.52
C THR A 304 4.64 13.16 9.25
N VAL A 305 4.40 12.38 8.19
CA VAL A 305 5.13 12.52 6.90
C VAL A 305 4.93 13.90 6.27
N ALA A 306 3.73 14.48 6.41
CA ALA A 306 3.42 15.80 5.82
C ALA A 306 4.11 16.97 6.55
N ARG A 307 4.64 16.76 7.76
CA ARG A 307 5.36 17.78 8.55
C ARG A 307 6.86 17.79 8.31
N HIS A 308 7.41 16.72 7.79
CA HIS A 308 8.84 16.55 7.46
C HIS A 308 9.10 16.67 5.96
#